data_73313c2fc5d112070ec12c26187a6844
#
_entry.id   73313c2fc5d112070ec12c26187a6844
#
_cell.length_a   1.000
_cell.length_b   1.000
_cell.length_c   1.000
_cell.angle_alpha   90.00
_cell.angle_beta   90.00
_cell.angle_gamma   90.00
#
_symmetry.space_group_name_H-M   'P 1'
#
loop_
_entity.id
_entity.type
_entity.pdbx_description
1 polymer ?
#
loop_
_entity_poly.entity_id
_entity_poly.type
_entity_poly.pdbx_seq_one_letter_code
_entity_poly.pdbx_strand_id
1 'polypeptide(L)'
;MKTRKVVIIGAGHVGSHVALGLIQSGEADDIVLIDILKEKAAAQALDLDDCVSGALCGHDAVIRAGEYDELNDADIMVVAFGRSRKPGETRLDMFDDTIRMANEVIGHLKQVDFKGIMISISTPADIICEYIRRQMNWQTNRCFCTGTSLETYRLLRVLSAVTGYSRRSIQAMCMGEHGNSSFIVWSRIFINGTPFLQMRENSPRPVSYTHLRAHE
;
A
#
# COMPACT_ATOMS: atom_id res chain seq x y z
N MET A 1 14.64 -23.20 -4.96
CA MET A 1 13.83 -22.35 -4.04
C MET A 1 12.47 -22.17 -4.66
N LYS A 2 11.39 -22.02 -3.88
CA LYS A 2 10.08 -21.65 -4.42
C LYS A 2 10.15 -20.21 -4.90
N THR A 3 9.71 -19.91 -6.11
CA THR A 3 9.62 -18.57 -6.67
C THR A 3 8.55 -17.79 -5.90
N ARG A 4 8.87 -16.59 -5.44
CA ARG A 4 7.93 -15.69 -4.76
C ARG A 4 7.19 -14.86 -5.81
N LYS A 5 5.95 -15.24 -6.10
CA LYS A 5 5.14 -14.61 -7.13
C LYS A 5 4.16 -13.61 -6.55
N VAL A 6 4.20 -12.39 -7.05
CA VAL A 6 3.30 -11.30 -6.67
C VAL A 6 2.52 -10.81 -7.89
N VAL A 7 1.21 -10.85 -7.81
CA VAL A 7 0.32 -10.31 -8.84
C VAL A 7 -0.29 -8.99 -8.36
N ILE A 8 -0.16 -7.94 -9.14
CA ILE A 8 -0.63 -6.59 -8.80
C ILE A 8 -1.78 -6.22 -9.75
N ILE A 9 -2.98 -6.04 -9.20
CA ILE A 9 -4.17 -5.64 -9.92
C ILE A 9 -4.32 -4.12 -9.86
N GLY A 10 -4.08 -3.45 -10.99
CA GLY A 10 -4.01 -2.02 -11.16
C GLY A 10 -2.57 -1.54 -11.37
N ALA A 11 -2.17 -1.37 -12.64
CA ALA A 11 -0.86 -0.83 -13.03
C ALA A 11 -0.86 0.71 -13.09
N GLY A 12 -1.58 1.34 -12.15
CA GLY A 12 -1.56 2.79 -11.93
C GLY A 12 -0.31 3.23 -11.17
N HIS A 13 -0.29 4.51 -10.80
CA HIS A 13 0.82 5.09 -10.04
C HIS A 13 1.17 4.29 -8.78
N VAL A 14 0.18 3.87 -8.00
CA VAL A 14 0.41 3.09 -6.78
C VAL A 14 0.93 1.69 -7.11
N GLY A 15 0.29 0.96 -8.03
CA GLY A 15 0.69 -0.42 -8.35
C GLY A 15 2.09 -0.50 -8.95
N SER A 16 2.45 0.41 -9.87
CA SER A 16 3.81 0.45 -10.45
C SER A 16 4.87 0.78 -9.40
N HIS A 17 4.57 1.67 -8.42
CA HIS A 17 5.51 1.96 -7.33
C HIS A 17 5.63 0.78 -6.34
N VAL A 18 4.57 0.01 -6.11
CA VAL A 18 4.66 -1.24 -5.34
C VAL A 18 5.59 -2.23 -6.04
N ALA A 19 5.43 -2.42 -7.35
CA ALA A 19 6.31 -3.28 -8.14
C ALA A 19 7.77 -2.81 -8.05
N LEU A 20 8.04 -1.52 -8.24
CA LEU A 20 9.37 -0.96 -8.08
C LEU A 20 9.97 -1.20 -6.69
N GLY A 21 9.17 -1.02 -5.64
CA GLY A 21 9.60 -1.30 -4.26
C GLY A 21 9.96 -2.77 -4.05
N LEU A 22 9.18 -3.70 -4.60
CA LEU A 22 9.47 -5.14 -4.55
C LEU A 22 10.76 -5.52 -5.28
N ILE A 23 11.02 -4.92 -6.45
CA ILE A 23 12.26 -5.08 -7.20
C ILE A 23 13.45 -4.61 -6.35
N GLN A 24 13.38 -3.39 -5.83
CA GLN A 24 14.48 -2.79 -5.08
C GLN A 24 14.77 -3.50 -3.76
N SER A 25 13.76 -4.07 -3.12
CA SER A 25 13.92 -4.81 -1.86
C SER A 25 14.30 -6.28 -2.07
N GLY A 26 14.15 -6.82 -3.29
CA GLY A 26 14.39 -8.23 -3.59
C GLY A 26 13.37 -9.17 -2.93
N GLU A 27 12.16 -8.70 -2.65
CA GLU A 27 11.13 -9.47 -1.95
C GLU A 27 10.23 -10.31 -2.87
N ALA A 28 10.30 -10.11 -4.19
CA ALA A 28 9.58 -10.88 -5.18
C ALA A 28 10.51 -11.35 -6.32
N ASP A 29 10.27 -12.53 -6.84
CA ASP A 29 11.05 -13.14 -7.95
C ASP A 29 10.28 -13.05 -9.28
N ASP A 30 8.93 -13.09 -9.24
CA ASP A 30 8.03 -12.96 -10.38
C ASP A 30 6.94 -11.95 -10.03
N ILE A 31 6.86 -10.86 -10.78
CA ILE A 31 5.91 -9.77 -10.57
C ILE A 31 5.05 -9.63 -11.82
N VAL A 32 3.74 -9.82 -11.65
CA VAL A 32 2.77 -9.69 -12.74
C VAL A 32 1.91 -8.47 -12.54
N LEU A 33 1.83 -7.61 -13.57
CA LEU A 33 0.95 -6.44 -13.58
C LEU A 33 -0.32 -6.76 -14.39
N ILE A 34 -1.48 -6.54 -13.78
CA ILE A 34 -2.79 -6.63 -14.43
C ILE A 34 -3.44 -5.25 -14.41
N ASP A 35 -3.93 -4.78 -15.53
CA ASP A 35 -4.74 -3.55 -15.63
C ASP A 35 -5.82 -3.75 -16.70
N ILE A 36 -6.96 -3.08 -16.55
CA ILE A 36 -8.01 -3.05 -17.57
C ILE A 36 -7.47 -2.49 -18.89
N LEU A 37 -6.51 -1.57 -18.82
CA LEU A 37 -5.75 -1.07 -19.96
C LEU A 37 -4.48 -1.92 -20.13
N LYS A 38 -4.59 -3.01 -20.89
CA LYS A 38 -3.50 -3.98 -21.10
C LYS A 38 -2.21 -3.35 -21.60
N GLU A 39 -2.31 -2.39 -22.51
CA GLU A 39 -1.16 -1.64 -23.04
C GLU A 39 -0.42 -0.87 -21.93
N LYS A 40 -1.16 -0.32 -20.97
CA LYS A 40 -0.58 0.37 -19.82
C LYS A 40 0.15 -0.61 -18.90
N ALA A 41 -0.42 -1.79 -18.64
CA ALA A 41 0.25 -2.82 -17.85
C ALA A 41 1.55 -3.25 -18.52
N ALA A 42 1.52 -3.47 -19.85
CA ALA A 42 2.67 -3.84 -20.64
C ALA A 42 3.77 -2.75 -20.63
N ALA A 43 3.39 -1.47 -20.81
CA ALA A 43 4.34 -0.35 -20.76
C ALA A 43 4.99 -0.22 -19.38
N GLN A 44 4.20 -0.30 -18.30
CA GLN A 44 4.74 -0.25 -16.93
C GLN A 44 5.66 -1.45 -16.62
N ALA A 45 5.30 -2.64 -17.12
CA ALA A 45 6.14 -3.82 -16.94
C ALA A 45 7.48 -3.66 -17.65
N LEU A 46 7.49 -3.13 -18.88
CA LEU A 46 8.72 -2.88 -19.63
C LEU A 46 9.63 -1.86 -18.93
N ASP A 47 9.08 -0.71 -18.50
CA ASP A 47 9.84 0.30 -17.75
C ASP A 47 10.47 -0.25 -16.47
N LEU A 48 9.77 -1.17 -15.79
CA LEU A 48 10.25 -1.81 -14.56
C LEU A 48 11.28 -2.90 -14.84
N ASP A 49 11.16 -3.64 -15.92
CA ASP A 49 12.14 -4.66 -16.37
C ASP A 49 13.47 -3.98 -16.73
N ASP A 50 13.41 -2.82 -17.38
CA ASP A 50 14.60 -1.98 -17.61
C ASP A 50 15.26 -1.56 -16.28
N CYS A 51 14.48 -1.29 -15.22
CA CYS A 51 15.02 -1.00 -13.89
C CYS A 51 15.75 -2.19 -13.26
N VAL A 52 15.29 -3.44 -13.48
CA VAL A 52 15.96 -4.66 -12.99
C VAL A 52 17.33 -4.83 -13.66
N SER A 53 17.40 -4.53 -14.95
CA SER A 53 18.63 -4.59 -15.73
C SER A 53 19.68 -3.56 -15.27
N GLY A 54 19.28 -2.57 -14.50
CA GLY A 54 20.16 -1.54 -13.94
C GLY A 54 20.96 -2.06 -12.73
N ALA A 55 22.19 -1.58 -12.58
CA ALA A 55 23.14 -2.01 -11.55
C ALA A 55 22.70 -1.77 -10.07
N LEU A 56 21.54 -1.16 -9.85
CA LEU A 56 21.02 -0.82 -8.51
C LEU A 56 20.16 -1.91 -7.89
N CYS A 57 19.71 -2.90 -8.68
CA CYS A 57 18.92 -4.02 -8.19
C CYS A 57 19.83 -5.24 -8.02
N GLY A 58 20.14 -5.58 -6.77
CA GLY A 58 20.92 -6.79 -6.45
C GLY A 58 20.14 -8.10 -6.62
N HIS A 59 18.99 -8.08 -7.31
CA HIS A 59 18.06 -9.18 -7.45
C HIS A 59 17.49 -9.22 -8.87
N ASP A 60 17.48 -10.39 -9.47
CA ASP A 60 17.02 -10.64 -10.82
C ASP A 60 15.55 -11.10 -10.76
N ALA A 61 14.62 -10.14 -10.79
CA ALA A 61 13.18 -10.40 -10.79
C ALA A 61 12.64 -10.39 -12.22
N VAL A 62 11.68 -11.26 -12.52
CA VAL A 62 10.92 -11.24 -13.78
C VAL A 62 9.71 -10.33 -13.60
N ILE A 63 9.52 -9.37 -14.52
CA ILE A 63 8.39 -8.46 -14.49
C ILE A 63 7.67 -8.49 -15.83
N ARG A 64 6.36 -8.66 -15.79
CA ARG A 64 5.55 -8.75 -17.00
C ARG A 64 4.11 -8.33 -16.77
N ALA A 65 3.43 -7.95 -17.84
CA ALA A 65 1.97 -7.90 -17.85
C ALA A 65 1.40 -9.31 -17.92
N GLY A 66 0.22 -9.53 -17.34
CA GLY A 66 -0.46 -10.81 -17.37
C GLY A 66 -1.97 -10.69 -17.21
N GLU A 67 -2.62 -11.84 -17.08
CA GLU A 67 -4.06 -11.99 -16.93
C GLU A 67 -4.39 -12.60 -15.56
N TYR A 68 -5.67 -12.69 -15.22
CA TYR A 68 -6.11 -13.16 -13.90
C TYR A 68 -5.76 -14.61 -13.57
N ASP A 69 -5.53 -15.47 -14.57
CA ASP A 69 -5.09 -16.86 -14.39
C ASP A 69 -3.71 -16.98 -13.72
N GLU A 70 -2.90 -15.93 -13.78
CA GLU A 70 -1.63 -15.81 -13.05
C GLU A 70 -1.80 -15.87 -11.52
N LEU A 71 -3.01 -15.67 -11.03
CA LEU A 71 -3.32 -15.78 -9.59
C LEU A 71 -3.38 -17.24 -9.09
N ASN A 72 -3.50 -18.24 -9.98
CA ASN A 72 -3.63 -19.64 -9.56
C ASN A 72 -2.41 -20.14 -8.75
N ASP A 73 -1.23 -19.60 -9.02
CA ASP A 73 0.02 -19.96 -8.36
C ASP A 73 0.70 -18.79 -7.63
N ALA A 74 0.02 -17.64 -7.54
CA ALA A 74 0.54 -16.46 -6.85
C ALA A 74 0.55 -16.63 -5.32
N ASP A 75 1.65 -16.20 -4.70
CA ASP A 75 1.75 -16.15 -3.23
C ASP A 75 1.03 -14.93 -2.65
N ILE A 76 1.11 -13.79 -3.36
CA ILE A 76 0.50 -12.53 -2.93
C ILE A 76 -0.24 -11.90 -4.10
N MET A 77 -1.45 -11.40 -3.81
CA MET A 77 -2.21 -10.53 -4.69
C MET A 77 -2.28 -9.14 -4.07
N VAL A 78 -1.83 -8.13 -4.79
CA VAL A 78 -1.97 -6.72 -4.39
C VAL A 78 -3.12 -6.09 -5.16
N VAL A 79 -4.08 -5.53 -4.45
CA VAL A 79 -5.23 -4.80 -5.02
C VAL A 79 -4.92 -3.32 -4.97
N ALA A 80 -4.59 -2.73 -6.12
CA ALA A 80 -4.17 -1.33 -6.28
C ALA A 80 -4.96 -0.58 -7.38
N PHE A 81 -6.13 -1.08 -7.74
CA PHE A 81 -7.00 -0.41 -8.69
C PHE A 81 -7.65 0.84 -8.07
N GLY A 82 -7.92 1.80 -8.90
CA GLY A 82 -8.60 3.04 -8.52
C GLY A 82 -8.50 4.08 -9.62
N ARG A 83 -9.37 5.08 -9.59
CA ARG A 83 -9.26 6.24 -10.45
C ARG A 83 -8.75 7.46 -9.67
N SER A 84 -8.16 8.38 -10.39
CA SER A 84 -7.79 9.67 -9.83
C SER A 84 -9.05 10.47 -9.44
N ARG A 85 -8.96 11.16 -8.31
CA ARG A 85 -10.00 12.07 -7.85
C ARG A 85 -10.05 13.30 -8.76
N LYS A 86 -11.25 13.67 -9.22
CA LYS A 86 -11.46 14.91 -9.96
C LYS A 86 -11.49 16.10 -9.00
N PRO A 87 -11.14 17.31 -9.48
CA PRO A 87 -11.29 18.53 -8.67
C PRO A 87 -12.73 18.68 -8.17
N GLY A 88 -12.90 18.93 -6.87
CA GLY A 88 -14.20 19.09 -6.22
C GLY A 88 -14.89 17.81 -5.76
N GLU A 89 -14.42 16.63 -6.14
CA GLU A 89 -14.96 15.35 -5.64
C GLU A 89 -14.52 15.09 -4.20
N THR A 90 -15.41 14.48 -3.43
CA THR A 90 -15.11 13.87 -2.12
C THR A 90 -14.65 12.42 -2.30
N ARG A 91 -14.16 11.78 -1.23
CA ARG A 91 -13.87 10.33 -1.25
C ARG A 91 -15.13 9.48 -1.39
N LEU A 92 -16.26 9.97 -0.89
CA LEU A 92 -17.56 9.29 -0.99
C LEU A 92 -18.08 9.29 -2.44
N ASP A 93 -17.84 10.37 -3.19
CA ASP A 93 -18.25 10.44 -4.61
C ASP A 93 -17.54 9.40 -5.48
N MET A 94 -16.38 8.91 -5.04
CA MET A 94 -15.63 7.87 -5.72
C MET A 94 -16.02 6.44 -5.31
N PHE A 95 -16.83 6.30 -4.26
CA PHE A 95 -17.12 5.01 -3.64
C PHE A 95 -17.82 4.05 -4.61
N ASP A 96 -18.86 4.51 -5.30
CA ASP A 96 -19.61 3.70 -6.25
C ASP A 96 -18.75 3.21 -7.41
N ASP A 97 -17.86 4.08 -7.92
CA ASP A 97 -16.89 3.70 -8.96
C ASP A 97 -15.92 2.63 -8.45
N THR A 98 -15.45 2.77 -7.22
CA THR A 98 -14.52 1.79 -6.63
C THR A 98 -15.20 0.45 -6.39
N ILE A 99 -16.47 0.44 -5.93
CA ILE A 99 -17.26 -0.80 -5.77
C ILE A 99 -17.52 -1.46 -7.13
N ARG A 100 -17.80 -0.69 -8.18
CA ARG A 100 -17.95 -1.24 -9.54
C ARG A 100 -16.67 -1.95 -10.00
N MET A 101 -15.52 -1.28 -9.85
CA MET A 101 -14.21 -1.90 -10.18
C MET A 101 -13.95 -3.15 -9.31
N ALA A 102 -14.29 -3.11 -8.02
CA ALA A 102 -14.16 -4.27 -7.16
C ALA A 102 -15.02 -5.45 -7.63
N ASN A 103 -16.25 -5.19 -8.09
CA ASN A 103 -17.13 -6.23 -8.61
C ASN A 103 -16.59 -6.87 -9.91
N GLU A 104 -15.99 -6.07 -10.80
CA GLU A 104 -15.31 -6.59 -12.00
C GLU A 104 -14.15 -7.51 -11.60
N VAL A 105 -13.30 -7.08 -10.69
CA VAL A 105 -12.19 -7.90 -10.15
C VAL A 105 -12.71 -9.18 -9.49
N ILE A 106 -13.75 -9.09 -8.66
CA ILE A 106 -14.40 -10.26 -8.01
C ILE A 106 -14.92 -11.24 -9.06
N GLY A 107 -15.48 -10.74 -10.17
CA GLY A 107 -15.93 -11.58 -11.28
C GLY A 107 -14.81 -12.47 -11.84
N HIS A 108 -13.61 -11.92 -12.00
CA HIS A 108 -12.41 -12.67 -12.41
C HIS A 108 -11.89 -13.59 -11.30
N LEU A 109 -11.86 -13.11 -10.06
CA LEU A 109 -11.38 -13.90 -8.91
C LEU A 109 -12.20 -15.19 -8.68
N LYS A 110 -13.49 -15.18 -9.03
CA LYS A 110 -14.34 -16.38 -8.95
C LYS A 110 -14.00 -17.46 -9.99
N GLN A 111 -13.20 -17.11 -11.00
CA GLN A 111 -12.79 -18.03 -12.08
C GLN A 111 -11.41 -18.63 -11.85
N VAL A 112 -10.69 -18.20 -10.81
CA VAL A 112 -9.33 -18.65 -10.48
C VAL A 112 -9.27 -19.28 -9.09
N ASP A 113 -8.29 -20.14 -8.84
CA ASP A 113 -8.10 -20.84 -7.56
C ASP A 113 -7.00 -20.16 -6.74
N PHE A 114 -7.16 -18.87 -6.42
CA PHE A 114 -6.19 -18.13 -5.63
C PHE A 114 -6.15 -18.59 -4.18
N LYS A 115 -4.98 -19.04 -3.72
CA LYS A 115 -4.73 -19.56 -2.36
C LYS A 115 -3.81 -18.68 -1.51
N GLY A 116 -3.23 -17.65 -2.12
CA GLY A 116 -2.29 -16.73 -1.48
C GLY A 116 -2.92 -15.73 -0.53
N ILE A 117 -2.18 -14.69 -0.22
CA ILE A 117 -2.58 -13.58 0.64
C ILE A 117 -2.97 -12.37 -0.23
N MET A 118 -4.11 -11.76 0.07
CA MET A 118 -4.54 -10.51 -0.54
C MET A 118 -4.11 -9.32 0.32
N ILE A 119 -3.46 -8.32 -0.31
CA ILE A 119 -3.14 -7.02 0.29
C ILE A 119 -3.85 -5.93 -0.49
N SER A 120 -4.79 -5.22 0.13
CA SER A 120 -5.53 -4.12 -0.50
C SER A 120 -4.92 -2.76 -0.17
N ILE A 121 -4.70 -1.95 -1.20
CA ILE A 121 -4.27 -0.55 -1.13
C ILE A 121 -5.34 0.38 -1.73
N SER A 122 -6.32 -0.19 -2.45
CA SER A 122 -7.43 0.56 -3.08
C SER A 122 -8.27 1.29 -2.05
N THR A 123 -8.53 2.56 -2.26
CA THR A 123 -9.29 3.41 -1.32
C THR A 123 -10.81 3.36 -1.60
N PRO A 124 -11.64 3.23 -0.53
CA PRO A 124 -11.35 3.14 0.91
C PRO A 124 -10.78 1.77 1.31
N ALA A 125 -9.53 1.74 1.83
CA ALA A 125 -8.74 0.51 1.91
C ALA A 125 -9.39 -0.58 2.79
N ASP A 126 -9.86 -0.20 3.96
CA ASP A 126 -10.49 -1.12 4.92
C ASP A 126 -11.78 -1.71 4.34
N ILE A 127 -12.61 -0.86 3.70
CA ILE A 127 -13.92 -1.26 3.15
C ILE A 127 -13.72 -2.18 1.94
N ILE A 128 -12.84 -1.82 1.01
CA ILE A 128 -12.60 -2.62 -0.21
C ILE A 128 -11.99 -3.97 0.14
N CYS A 129 -11.05 -4.00 1.08
CA CYS A 129 -10.46 -5.24 1.58
C CYS A 129 -11.54 -6.18 2.13
N GLU A 130 -12.37 -5.69 3.05
CA GLU A 130 -13.43 -6.47 3.68
C GLU A 130 -14.54 -6.84 2.69
N TYR A 131 -14.86 -5.95 1.74
CA TYR A 131 -15.84 -6.23 0.69
C TYR A 131 -15.41 -7.42 -0.19
N ILE A 132 -14.19 -7.39 -0.72
CA ILE A 132 -13.66 -8.50 -1.53
C ILE A 132 -13.60 -9.78 -0.71
N ARG A 133 -13.08 -9.71 0.53
CA ARG A 133 -13.00 -10.87 1.43
C ARG A 133 -14.36 -11.54 1.61
N ARG A 134 -15.42 -10.78 1.88
CA ARG A 134 -16.78 -11.31 2.08
C ARG A 134 -17.36 -11.90 0.80
N GLN A 135 -17.20 -11.23 -0.33
CA GLN A 135 -17.71 -11.71 -1.62
C GLN A 135 -17.05 -13.02 -2.07
N MET A 136 -15.78 -13.23 -1.67
CA MET A 136 -15.01 -14.43 -1.96
C MET A 136 -15.10 -15.48 -0.85
N ASN A 137 -15.76 -15.18 0.27
CA ASN A 137 -15.83 -16.03 1.46
C ASN A 137 -14.43 -16.47 1.97
N TRP A 138 -13.45 -15.56 1.88
CA TRP A 138 -12.09 -15.84 2.33
C TRP A 138 -11.92 -15.63 3.84
N GLN A 139 -10.96 -16.35 4.44
CA GLN A 139 -10.62 -16.20 5.85
C GLN A 139 -9.95 -14.85 6.09
N THR A 140 -10.18 -14.27 7.26
CA THR A 140 -9.64 -12.96 7.65
C THR A 140 -8.11 -12.93 7.68
N ASN A 141 -7.45 -14.03 8.04
CA ASN A 141 -5.99 -14.16 8.07
C ASN A 141 -5.33 -14.19 6.69
N ARG A 142 -6.11 -14.17 5.60
CA ARG A 142 -5.61 -14.11 4.22
C ARG A 142 -5.84 -12.75 3.55
N CYS A 143 -6.47 -11.82 4.24
CA CYS A 143 -6.85 -10.54 3.65
C CYS A 143 -6.42 -9.40 4.56
N PHE A 144 -5.57 -8.54 4.04
CA PHE A 144 -5.05 -7.39 4.75
C PHE A 144 -5.27 -6.13 3.92
N CYS A 145 -5.37 -4.97 4.56
CA CYS A 145 -5.21 -3.69 3.90
C CYS A 145 -3.98 -2.96 4.49
N THR A 146 -3.46 -1.98 3.78
CA THR A 146 -2.34 -1.17 4.28
C THR A 146 -2.74 -0.30 5.47
N GLY A 147 -4.05 -0.12 5.70
CA GLY A 147 -4.60 0.61 6.83
C GLY A 147 -3.93 1.96 7.03
N THR A 148 -3.53 2.26 8.25
CA THR A 148 -2.87 3.50 8.66
C THR A 148 -1.35 3.51 8.48
N SER A 149 -0.79 2.62 7.65
CA SER A 149 0.66 2.60 7.39
C SER A 149 1.15 3.92 6.77
N LEU A 150 0.39 4.47 5.81
CA LEU A 150 0.74 5.73 5.17
C LEU A 150 0.71 6.91 6.15
N GLU A 151 -0.31 6.98 7.01
CA GLU A 151 -0.40 7.97 8.10
C GLU A 151 0.77 7.83 9.05
N THR A 152 1.15 6.61 9.39
CA THR A 152 2.32 6.33 10.24
C THR A 152 3.61 6.84 9.60
N TYR A 153 3.84 6.57 8.31
CA TYR A 153 5.04 7.08 7.61
C TYR A 153 5.05 8.60 7.47
N ARG A 154 3.88 9.21 7.25
CA ARG A 154 3.74 10.67 7.26
C ARG A 154 4.06 11.25 8.64
N LEU A 155 3.57 10.63 9.72
CA LEU A 155 3.88 11.01 11.09
C LEU A 155 5.39 10.92 11.37
N LEU A 156 6.05 9.83 10.99
CA LEU A 156 7.52 9.68 11.12
C LEU A 156 8.27 10.80 10.40
N ARG A 157 7.83 11.17 9.18
CA ARG A 157 8.42 12.28 8.43
C ARG A 157 8.27 13.60 9.15
N VAL A 158 7.09 13.89 9.68
CA VAL A 158 6.82 15.16 10.40
C VAL A 158 7.58 15.21 11.72
N LEU A 159 7.54 14.13 12.51
CA LEU A 159 8.30 14.05 13.76
C LEU A 159 9.80 14.24 13.53
N SER A 160 10.35 13.61 12.48
CA SER A 160 11.76 13.80 12.12
C SER A 160 12.09 15.26 11.77
N ALA A 161 11.23 15.92 10.99
CA ALA A 161 11.43 17.31 10.61
C ALA A 161 11.36 18.28 11.81
N VAL A 162 10.46 18.02 12.76
CA VAL A 162 10.25 18.88 13.94
C VAL A 162 11.31 18.64 15.01
N THR A 163 11.73 17.39 15.22
CA THR A 163 12.64 17.01 16.30
C THR A 163 14.11 16.98 15.90
N GLY A 164 14.40 16.94 14.58
CA GLY A 164 15.76 16.79 14.05
C GLY A 164 16.32 15.36 14.13
N TYR A 165 15.58 14.40 14.66
CA TYR A 165 16.02 13.01 14.74
C TYR A 165 15.77 12.26 13.43
N SER A 166 16.61 11.27 13.13
CA SER A 166 16.41 10.37 12.00
C SER A 166 15.08 9.62 12.13
N ARG A 167 14.35 9.43 11.02
CA ARG A 167 13.13 8.61 11.00
C ARG A 167 13.35 7.20 11.53
N ARG A 168 14.56 6.64 11.36
CA ARG A 168 14.94 5.30 11.87
C ARG A 168 15.06 5.24 13.38
N SER A 169 15.23 6.39 14.04
CA SER A 169 15.30 6.51 15.50
C SER A 169 13.95 6.80 16.14
N ILE A 170 12.88 6.95 15.33
CA ILE A 170 11.54 7.28 15.79
C ILE A 170 10.66 6.06 15.64
N GLN A 171 10.02 5.66 16.73
CA GLN A 171 8.95 4.67 16.75
C GLN A 171 7.63 5.40 16.98
N ALA A 172 6.70 5.28 16.06
CA ALA A 172 5.38 5.89 16.17
C ALA A 172 4.38 5.06 15.35
N MET A 173 3.10 5.20 15.66
CA MET A 173 2.03 4.58 14.91
C MET A 173 0.77 5.43 14.90
N CYS A 174 0.05 5.37 13.80
CA CYS A 174 -1.34 5.77 13.70
C CYS A 174 -2.23 4.52 13.74
N MET A 175 -3.44 4.66 14.27
CA MET A 175 -4.44 3.60 14.34
C MET A 175 -5.80 4.12 13.85
N GLY A 176 -6.73 3.20 13.65
CA GLY A 176 -8.07 3.47 13.14
C GLY A 176 -8.19 3.14 11.66
N GLU A 177 -9.19 3.70 11.00
CA GLU A 177 -9.45 3.57 9.57
C GLU A 177 -8.44 4.40 8.75
N HIS A 178 -8.10 3.95 7.56
CA HIS A 178 -7.40 4.79 6.58
C HIS A 178 -8.34 5.91 6.07
N GLY A 179 -8.46 6.98 6.85
CA GLY A 179 -9.39 8.08 6.60
C GLY A 179 -9.43 9.10 7.73
N ASN A 180 -10.59 9.78 7.86
CA ASN A 180 -10.75 10.87 8.82
C ASN A 180 -10.83 10.41 10.28
N SER A 181 -11.03 9.12 10.53
CA SER A 181 -11.09 8.53 11.87
C SER A 181 -9.74 7.98 12.36
N SER A 182 -8.68 8.10 11.58
CA SER A 182 -7.33 7.75 12.03
C SER A 182 -6.85 8.67 13.15
N PHE A 183 -6.09 8.12 14.08
CA PHE A 183 -5.53 8.89 15.19
C PHE A 183 -4.10 8.46 15.53
N ILE A 184 -3.34 9.40 16.12
CA ILE A 184 -1.97 9.18 16.55
C ILE A 184 -1.96 8.57 17.95
N VAL A 185 -1.22 7.49 18.15
CA VAL A 185 -1.05 6.85 19.46
C VAL A 185 0.12 7.51 20.19
N TRP A 186 -0.13 8.68 20.77
CA TRP A 186 0.89 9.52 21.42
C TRP A 186 1.69 8.81 22.51
N SER A 187 1.05 7.93 23.29
CA SER A 187 1.69 7.14 24.35
C SER A 187 2.67 6.08 23.81
N ARG A 188 2.66 5.83 22.51
CA ARG A 188 3.54 4.86 21.82
C ARG A 188 4.57 5.51 20.93
N ILE A 189 4.81 6.81 21.09
CA ILE A 189 5.89 7.51 20.37
C ILE A 189 7.15 7.49 21.23
N PHE A 190 8.22 6.94 20.66
CA PHE A 190 9.55 6.91 21.26
C PHE A 190 10.57 7.47 20.28
N ILE A 191 11.53 8.24 20.79
CA ILE A 191 12.67 8.76 20.03
C ILE A 191 13.94 8.30 20.74
N ASN A 192 14.77 7.51 20.06
CA ASN A 192 15.95 6.88 20.68
C ASN A 192 15.61 6.14 21.99
N GLY A 193 14.45 5.47 22.05
CA GLY A 193 13.99 4.76 23.24
C GLY A 193 13.40 5.63 24.35
N THR A 194 13.42 6.95 24.22
CA THR A 194 12.83 7.89 25.20
C THR A 194 11.38 8.20 24.81
N PRO A 195 10.39 8.10 25.72
CA PRO A 195 9.02 8.49 25.44
C PRO A 195 8.93 9.96 25.00
N PHE A 196 8.26 10.20 23.86
CA PHE A 196 8.12 11.55 23.28
C PHE A 196 7.46 12.55 24.23
N LEU A 197 6.48 12.11 25.02
CA LEU A 197 5.78 12.96 25.98
C LEU A 197 6.74 13.51 27.04
N GLN A 198 7.71 12.70 27.53
CA GLN A 198 8.74 13.17 28.47
C GLN A 198 9.69 14.17 27.82
N MET A 199 10.09 13.93 26.56
CA MET A 199 10.94 14.88 25.82
C MET A 199 10.24 16.22 25.62
N ARG A 200 8.92 16.20 25.37
CA ARG A 200 8.11 17.40 25.16
C ARG A 200 8.03 18.27 26.42
N GLU A 201 7.87 17.66 27.59
CA GLU A 201 7.83 18.37 28.87
C GLU A 201 9.14 19.08 29.18
N ASN A 202 10.27 18.51 28.78
CA ASN A 202 11.61 19.03 28.98
C ASN A 202 12.13 19.89 27.81
N SER A 203 11.34 20.13 26.78
CA SER A 203 11.77 20.86 25.58
C SER A 203 11.44 22.36 25.70
N PRO A 204 12.42 23.27 25.44
CA PRO A 204 12.17 24.71 25.39
C PRO A 204 11.30 25.14 24.18
N ARG A 205 11.02 24.24 23.21
CA ARG A 205 10.13 24.49 22.08
C ARG A 205 8.97 23.50 22.12
N PRO A 206 7.76 23.94 22.53
CA PRO A 206 6.60 23.05 22.51
C PRO A 206 6.26 22.66 21.07
N VAL A 207 6.29 21.36 20.77
CA VAL A 207 5.74 20.81 19.53
C VAL A 207 4.22 20.93 19.62
N SER A 208 3.63 21.90 18.92
CA SER A 208 2.18 22.07 18.93
C SER A 208 1.50 21.04 18.03
N TYR A 209 0.31 20.57 18.44
CA TYR A 209 -0.55 19.67 17.65
C TYR A 209 -0.90 20.25 16.28
N THR A 210 -0.89 21.57 16.12
CA THR A 210 -1.19 22.30 14.90
C THR A 210 -0.21 22.00 13.76
N HIS A 211 1.06 21.72 14.07
CA HIS A 211 2.07 21.39 13.06
C HIS A 211 1.87 19.99 12.47
N LEU A 212 1.15 19.11 13.17
CA LEU A 212 0.92 17.74 12.73
C LEU A 212 -0.35 17.60 11.87
N ARG A 213 -1.34 18.51 12.07
CA ARG A 213 -2.57 18.56 11.25
C ARG A 213 -2.41 19.31 9.92
N ALA A 214 -1.43 20.18 9.78
CA ALA A 214 -1.25 21.04 8.61
C ALA A 214 -0.74 20.31 7.36
N HIS A 215 -0.56 19.00 7.42
CA HIS A 215 -0.02 18.17 6.33
C HIS A 215 -0.92 16.99 5.93
N GLU A 216 -2.21 17.02 6.29
CA GLU A 216 -3.25 16.11 5.77
C GLU A 216 -3.82 16.60 4.43
#